data_766274099074ccd821528c2f8fc6bf12
#
_entry.id   766274099074ccd821528c2f8fc6bf12
#
_cell.length_a   1.000
_cell.length_b   1.000
_cell.length_c   1.000
_cell.angle_alpha   90.00
_cell.angle_beta   90.00
_cell.angle_gamma   90.00
#
_symmetry.space_group_name_H-M   'P 1'
#
loop_
_entity.id
_entity.type
_entity.pdbx_description
1 polymer ?
#
loop_
_entity_poly.entity_id
_entity_poly.type
_entity_poly.pdbx_seq_one_letter_code
_entity_poly.pdbx_strand_id
1 'polypeptide(L)'
;VCSSDLVKEVYLKLQVAWTEKNWNSVRALESTSLYSQHSTQLEDHIRAKTTNVLEKVCIENVRIKEFIENPDGNDTLVVILSSILRDYVIDDETRRVIEGDPKKDLFTVYQLNFIRQHGSQTQAVNPDQVVSDHCPNCGAPLKISAVSECDYCGANLSRSPNQWVLDTY
;
A
#
# COMPACT_ATOMS: atom_id res chain seq x y z
N VAL A 1 16.65 -4.39 -6.45
CA VAL A 1 15.93 -3.20 -5.98
C VAL A 1 16.29 -3.02 -4.51
N CYS A 2 16.82 -1.85 -4.15
CA CYS A 2 17.16 -1.56 -2.75
C CYS A 2 15.86 -1.53 -1.93
N SER A 3 15.86 -2.13 -0.74
CA SER A 3 14.67 -2.16 0.13
C SER A 3 14.11 -0.76 0.43
N SER A 4 14.97 0.25 0.47
CA SER A 4 14.57 1.65 0.65
C SER A 4 13.76 2.21 -0.52
N ASP A 5 14.04 1.79 -1.75
CA ASP A 5 13.32 2.28 -2.93
C ASP A 5 11.92 1.70 -2.99
N LEU A 6 11.76 0.42 -2.62
CA LEU A 6 10.44 -0.21 -2.47
C LEU A 6 9.59 0.53 -1.43
N VAL A 7 10.17 0.82 -0.26
CA VAL A 7 9.44 1.53 0.82
C VAL A 7 8.97 2.91 0.36
N LYS A 8 9.84 3.66 -0.32
CA LYS A 8 9.50 4.98 -0.87
C LYS A 8 8.38 4.90 -1.90
N GLU A 9 8.49 3.93 -2.81
CA GLU A 9 7.48 3.72 -3.85
C GLU A 9 6.10 3.38 -3.24
N VAL A 10 6.06 2.43 -2.30
CA VAL A 10 4.82 2.06 -1.60
C VAL A 10 4.23 3.26 -0.89
N TYR A 11 5.03 3.98 -0.08
CA TYR A 11 4.56 5.13 0.66
C TYR A 11 3.94 6.20 -0.26
N LEU A 12 4.62 6.59 -1.33
CA LEU A 12 4.13 7.61 -2.26
C LEU A 12 2.85 7.18 -2.98
N LYS A 13 2.76 5.92 -3.40
CA LYS A 13 1.55 5.38 -4.04
C LYS A 13 0.35 5.41 -3.11
N LEU A 14 0.54 5.09 -1.82
CA LEU A 14 -0.54 5.15 -0.82
C LEU A 14 -1.05 6.59 -0.63
N GLN A 15 -0.16 7.60 -0.57
CA GLN A 15 -0.57 8.99 -0.41
C GLN A 15 -1.44 9.47 -1.60
N VAL A 16 -1.04 9.12 -2.83
CA VAL A 16 -1.79 9.46 -4.04
C VAL A 16 -3.14 8.75 -4.06
N ALA A 17 -3.17 7.44 -3.85
CA ALA A 17 -4.39 6.64 -3.85
C ALA A 17 -5.40 7.10 -2.79
N TRP A 18 -4.92 7.56 -1.64
CA TRP A 18 -5.74 8.12 -0.57
C TRP A 18 -6.44 9.41 -1.01
N THR A 19 -5.68 10.37 -1.48
CA THR A 19 -6.21 11.65 -1.95
C THR A 19 -7.17 11.49 -3.13
N GLU A 20 -6.86 10.59 -4.05
CA GLU A 20 -7.70 10.28 -5.22
C GLU A 20 -8.91 9.40 -4.91
N LYS A 21 -9.02 8.88 -3.69
CA LYS A 21 -10.03 7.89 -3.27
C LYS A 21 -10.03 6.63 -4.16
N ASN A 22 -8.87 6.26 -4.66
CA ASN A 22 -8.68 5.09 -5.53
C ASN A 22 -7.87 4.00 -4.81
N TRP A 23 -8.41 3.49 -3.69
CA TRP A 23 -7.69 2.53 -2.85
C TRP A 23 -7.47 1.18 -3.52
N ASN A 24 -8.35 0.79 -4.46
CA ASN A 24 -8.18 -0.44 -5.22
C ASN A 24 -6.84 -0.50 -5.98
N SER A 25 -6.30 0.63 -6.40
CA SER A 25 -5.03 0.71 -7.13
C SER A 25 -3.82 0.23 -6.31
N VAL A 26 -3.93 0.25 -4.98
CA VAL A 26 -2.84 -0.10 -4.06
C VAL A 26 -3.08 -1.39 -3.29
N ARG A 27 -4.15 -2.14 -3.60
CA ARG A 27 -4.50 -3.39 -2.91
C ARG A 27 -3.34 -4.38 -2.81
N ALA A 28 -2.51 -4.47 -3.84
CA ALA A 28 -1.37 -5.38 -3.87
C ALA A 28 -0.22 -4.99 -2.92
N LEU A 29 -0.22 -3.76 -2.43
CA LEU A 29 0.85 -3.20 -1.61
C LEU A 29 0.64 -3.42 -0.11
N GLU A 30 -0.58 -3.79 0.30
CA GLU A 30 -0.97 -3.95 1.70
C GLU A 30 -1.39 -5.38 2.02
N SER A 31 -1.26 -5.77 3.29
CA SER A 31 -1.91 -6.96 3.80
C SER A 31 -3.43 -6.81 3.73
N THR A 32 -4.15 -7.93 3.70
CA THR A 32 -5.62 -7.88 3.65
C THR A 32 -6.23 -7.12 4.83
N SER A 33 -5.64 -7.26 6.01
CA SER A 33 -6.10 -6.58 7.23
C SER A 33 -5.94 -5.07 7.11
N LEU A 34 -4.74 -4.61 6.74
CA LEU A 34 -4.44 -3.18 6.60
C LEU A 34 -5.27 -2.54 5.49
N TYR A 35 -5.37 -3.22 4.34
CA TYR A 35 -6.19 -2.76 3.23
C TYR A 35 -7.66 -2.58 3.63
N SER A 36 -8.23 -3.54 4.36
CA SER A 36 -9.61 -3.45 4.86
C SER A 36 -9.81 -2.27 5.81
N GLN A 37 -8.84 -2.05 6.70
CA GLN A 37 -8.87 -0.91 7.63
C GLN A 37 -8.85 0.43 6.90
N HIS A 38 -7.92 0.63 5.96
CA HIS A 38 -7.81 1.86 5.19
C HIS A 38 -9.02 2.06 4.26
N SER A 39 -9.53 0.99 3.63
CA SER A 39 -10.75 1.06 2.82
C SER A 39 -11.93 1.58 3.63
N THR A 40 -12.12 1.09 4.86
CA THR A 40 -13.20 1.54 5.74
C THR A 40 -13.06 3.02 6.10
N GLN A 41 -11.85 3.46 6.44
CA GLN A 41 -11.58 4.87 6.74
C GLN A 41 -11.86 5.78 5.53
N LEU A 42 -11.47 5.33 4.33
CA LEU A 42 -11.70 6.09 3.10
C LEU A 42 -13.19 6.17 2.74
N GLU A 43 -13.95 5.09 3.00
CA GLU A 43 -15.40 5.09 2.83
C GLU A 43 -16.10 6.12 3.72
N ASP A 44 -15.57 6.42 4.91
CA ASP A 44 -16.10 7.46 5.77
C ASP A 44 -15.97 8.84 5.12
N HIS A 45 -14.83 9.14 4.51
CA HIS A 45 -14.64 10.36 3.72
C HIS A 45 -15.58 10.43 2.51
N ILE A 46 -15.77 9.31 1.80
CA ILE A 46 -16.68 9.25 0.65
C ILE A 46 -18.11 9.53 1.10
N ARG A 47 -18.59 8.92 2.18
CA ARG A 47 -19.93 9.14 2.73
C ARG A 47 -20.14 10.56 3.23
N ALA A 48 -19.11 11.14 3.86
CA ALA A 48 -19.14 12.52 4.34
C ALA A 48 -18.97 13.55 3.20
N LYS A 49 -18.73 13.12 1.97
CA LYS A 49 -18.40 14.00 0.82
C LYS A 49 -17.24 14.92 1.13
N THR A 50 -16.19 14.36 1.70
CA THR A 50 -14.95 15.06 2.02
C THR A 50 -13.76 14.35 1.39
N THR A 51 -12.70 15.08 1.12
CA THR A 51 -11.42 14.53 0.66
C THR A 51 -10.32 14.95 1.62
N ASN A 52 -9.60 13.98 2.16
CA ASN A 52 -8.35 14.25 2.84
C ASN A 52 -7.23 14.38 1.78
N VAL A 53 -6.70 15.55 1.66
CA VAL A 53 -5.67 15.91 0.68
C VAL A 53 -4.30 15.79 1.30
N LEU A 54 -3.48 14.92 0.71
CA LEU A 54 -2.08 14.73 1.06
C LEU A 54 -1.24 15.22 -0.12
N GLU A 55 -0.59 16.37 0.03
CA GLU A 55 0.18 16.98 -1.06
C GLU A 55 1.57 17.43 -0.63
N LYS A 56 2.42 17.74 -1.62
CA LYS A 56 3.82 18.14 -1.42
C LYS A 56 4.60 17.14 -0.58
N VAL A 57 4.30 15.87 -0.77
CA VAL A 57 4.94 14.77 -0.03
C VAL A 57 6.41 14.70 -0.40
N CYS A 58 7.28 14.89 0.57
CA CYS A 58 8.73 14.80 0.45
C CYS A 58 9.25 13.82 1.50
N ILE A 59 9.85 12.72 1.05
CA ILE A 59 10.49 11.76 1.95
C ILE A 59 11.86 12.28 2.35
N GLU A 60 12.05 12.54 3.63
CA GLU A 60 13.31 13.02 4.19
C GLU A 60 14.29 11.89 4.46
N ASN A 61 13.80 10.80 5.04
CA ASN A 61 14.65 9.67 5.40
C ASN A 61 13.87 8.35 5.42
N VAL A 62 14.56 7.27 5.06
CA VAL A 62 14.10 5.88 5.21
C VAL A 62 15.21 5.08 5.86
N ARG A 63 14.93 4.47 7.00
CA ARG A 63 15.88 3.69 7.76
C ARG A 63 15.28 2.34 8.16
N ILE A 64 15.95 1.26 7.83
CA ILE A 64 15.62 -0.06 8.36
C ILE A 64 15.97 -0.05 9.85
N LYS A 65 14.98 -0.35 10.68
CA LYS A 65 15.13 -0.47 12.12
C LYS A 65 15.49 -1.88 12.53
N GLU A 66 14.79 -2.86 11.95
CA GLU A 66 14.90 -4.25 12.36
C GLU A 66 14.43 -5.18 11.24
N PHE A 67 15.01 -6.37 11.20
CA PHE A 67 14.53 -7.49 10.40
C PHE A 67 14.28 -8.67 11.34
N ILE A 68 13.07 -9.20 11.32
CA ILE A 68 12.62 -10.30 12.20
C ILE A 68 12.32 -11.49 11.31
N GLU A 69 13.12 -12.54 11.45
CA GLU A 69 12.86 -13.82 10.79
C GLU A 69 11.80 -14.61 11.55
N ASN A 70 10.88 -15.22 10.83
CA ASN A 70 9.87 -16.12 11.38
C ASN A 70 9.74 -17.38 10.50
N PRO A 71 10.49 -18.45 10.81
CA PRO A 71 10.49 -19.67 10.02
C PRO A 71 9.11 -20.34 9.86
N ASP A 72 8.21 -20.11 10.81
CA ASP A 72 6.86 -20.69 10.83
C ASP A 72 5.79 -19.77 10.23
N GLY A 73 6.19 -18.63 9.63
CA GLY A 73 5.23 -17.65 9.12
C GLY A 73 5.82 -16.62 8.17
N ASN A 74 5.61 -15.34 8.48
CA ASN A 74 6.13 -14.24 7.68
C ASN A 74 7.31 -13.56 8.35
N ASP A 75 8.37 -13.32 7.59
CA ASP A 75 9.42 -12.40 8.00
C ASP A 75 8.88 -10.98 8.06
N THR A 76 9.39 -10.17 8.98
CA THR A 76 8.97 -8.78 9.15
C THR A 76 10.16 -7.85 8.98
N LEU A 77 10.00 -6.83 8.12
CA LEU A 77 10.93 -5.73 7.95
C LEU A 77 10.35 -4.48 8.59
N VAL A 78 10.96 -4.01 9.67
CA VAL A 78 10.56 -2.79 10.38
C VAL A 78 11.34 -1.61 9.85
N VAL A 79 10.63 -0.61 9.35
CA VAL A 79 11.22 0.58 8.72
C VAL A 79 10.71 1.84 9.41
N ILE A 80 11.61 2.79 9.65
CA ILE A 80 11.24 4.15 10.05
C ILE A 80 11.37 5.06 8.85
N LEU A 81 10.27 5.71 8.50
CA LEU A 81 10.19 6.70 7.43
C LEU A 81 9.84 8.06 8.02
N SER A 82 10.60 9.09 7.66
CA SER A 82 10.23 10.47 7.94
C SER A 82 9.91 11.22 6.65
N SER A 83 8.87 12.02 6.68
CA SER A 83 8.44 12.81 5.55
C SER A 83 7.90 14.19 5.98
N ILE A 84 7.91 15.11 5.04
CA ILE A 84 7.22 16.38 5.12
C ILE A 84 6.08 16.34 4.11
N LEU A 85 4.89 16.73 4.52
CA LEU A 85 3.72 16.78 3.65
C LEU A 85 2.75 17.86 4.13
N ARG A 86 1.78 18.19 3.30
CA ARG A 86 0.60 18.96 3.69
C ARG A 86 -0.57 18.04 3.80
N ASP A 87 -1.28 18.14 4.91
CA ASP A 87 -2.42 17.30 5.26
C ASP A 87 -3.58 18.21 5.68
N TYR A 88 -4.66 18.13 4.93
CA TYR A 88 -5.88 18.92 5.19
C TYR A 88 -7.10 18.24 4.55
N VAL A 89 -8.28 18.55 5.05
CA VAL A 89 -9.54 18.01 4.55
C VAL A 89 -10.33 19.12 3.87
N ILE A 90 -10.89 18.80 2.71
CA ILE A 90 -11.77 19.68 1.95
C ILE A 90 -13.17 19.08 1.83
N ASP A 91 -14.16 19.93 1.75
CA ASP A 91 -15.50 19.59 1.31
C ASP A 91 -15.52 19.43 -0.22
N ASP A 92 -16.08 18.33 -0.71
CA ASP A 92 -16.03 17.98 -2.14
C ASP A 92 -16.88 18.90 -3.02
N GLU A 93 -17.98 19.43 -2.47
CA GLU A 93 -18.91 20.29 -3.22
C GLU A 93 -18.42 21.73 -3.29
N THR A 94 -17.99 22.26 -2.14
CA THR A 94 -17.59 23.67 -2.03
C THR A 94 -16.11 23.93 -2.24
N ARG A 95 -15.30 22.86 -2.18
CA ARG A 95 -13.82 22.89 -2.23
C ARG A 95 -13.18 23.71 -1.11
N ARG A 96 -13.92 24.01 -0.06
CA ARG A 96 -13.40 24.73 1.11
C ARG A 96 -12.66 23.77 2.02
N VAL A 97 -11.57 24.26 2.60
CA VAL A 97 -10.87 23.56 3.67
C VAL A 97 -11.75 23.56 4.92
N ILE A 98 -12.03 22.40 5.47
CA ILE A 98 -12.82 22.19 6.68
C ILE A 98 -11.98 21.72 7.86
N GLU A 99 -10.80 21.17 7.60
CA GLU A 99 -9.86 20.74 8.62
C GLU A 99 -8.42 20.87 8.10
N GLY A 100 -7.48 21.17 8.98
CA GLY A 100 -6.06 21.35 8.64
C GLY A 100 -5.74 22.71 8.01
N ASP A 101 -4.50 22.85 7.52
CA ASP A 101 -4.01 24.07 6.87
C ASP A 101 -3.21 23.72 5.61
N PRO A 102 -3.70 24.08 4.40
CA PRO A 102 -3.04 23.77 3.13
C PRO A 102 -1.71 24.51 2.93
N LYS A 103 -1.36 25.44 3.82
CA LYS A 103 -0.09 26.20 3.77
C LYS A 103 0.93 25.68 4.77
N LYS A 104 0.54 24.81 5.70
CA LYS A 104 1.39 24.31 6.76
C LYS A 104 2.02 22.99 6.35
N ASP A 105 3.33 22.97 6.32
CA ASP A 105 4.10 21.74 6.15
C ASP A 105 4.16 20.99 7.50
N LEU A 106 3.83 19.70 7.48
CA LEU A 106 3.86 18.80 8.63
C LEU A 106 5.03 17.85 8.49
N PHE A 107 5.85 17.76 9.53
CA PHE A 107 6.86 16.71 9.65
C PHE A 107 6.24 15.49 10.34
N THR A 108 6.35 14.34 9.70
CA THR A 108 5.78 13.08 10.18
C THR A 108 6.85 12.00 10.25
N VAL A 109 6.70 11.10 11.22
CA VAL A 109 7.56 9.92 11.35
C VAL A 109 6.66 8.70 11.51
N TYR A 110 6.83 7.73 10.62
CA TYR A 110 6.06 6.49 10.61
C TYR A 110 6.97 5.30 10.91
N GLN A 111 6.43 4.33 11.64
CA GLN A 111 6.99 2.99 11.68
C GLN A 111 6.15 2.11 10.77
N LEU A 112 6.75 1.65 9.69
CA LEU A 112 6.13 0.79 8.69
C LEU A 112 6.64 -0.63 8.88
N ASN A 113 5.74 -1.60 9.03
CA ASN A 113 6.10 -3.00 9.07
C ASN A 113 5.68 -3.68 7.77
N PHE A 114 6.66 -4.18 7.05
CA PHE A 114 6.44 -4.98 5.86
C PHE A 114 6.58 -6.46 6.21
N ILE A 115 5.71 -7.29 5.67
CA ILE A 115 5.74 -8.74 5.84
C ILE A 115 5.96 -9.44 4.50
N ARG A 116 6.62 -10.61 4.57
CA ARG A 116 6.81 -11.52 3.44
C ARG A 116 6.91 -12.94 3.96
N GLN A 117 6.36 -13.90 3.23
CA GLN A 117 6.47 -15.32 3.60
C GLN A 117 7.95 -15.71 3.76
N HIS A 118 8.28 -16.39 4.86
CA HIS A 118 9.65 -16.85 5.12
C HIS A 118 10.19 -17.74 4.02
N GLY A 119 11.49 -17.62 3.72
CA GLY A 119 12.16 -18.39 2.66
C GLY A 119 11.86 -17.90 1.24
N SER A 120 10.96 -16.93 1.07
CA SER A 120 10.69 -16.33 -0.24
C SER A 120 11.86 -15.46 -0.68
N GLN A 121 12.28 -15.61 -1.94
CA GLN A 121 13.27 -14.74 -2.56
C GLN A 121 12.56 -13.73 -3.46
N THR A 122 12.98 -12.48 -3.42
CA THR A 122 12.52 -11.47 -4.37
C THR A 122 12.97 -11.89 -5.76
N GLN A 123 12.05 -12.37 -6.58
CA GLN A 123 12.36 -12.65 -7.98
C GLN A 123 12.50 -11.31 -8.72
N ALA A 124 13.55 -11.19 -9.53
CA ALA A 124 13.61 -10.11 -10.50
C ALA A 124 12.37 -10.22 -11.39
N VAL A 125 11.63 -9.13 -11.52
CA VAL A 125 10.47 -9.07 -12.42
C VAL A 125 10.96 -9.37 -13.82
N ASN A 126 10.66 -10.57 -14.31
CA ASN A 126 10.94 -10.94 -15.68
C ASN A 126 9.73 -10.45 -16.50
N PRO A 127 9.88 -9.44 -17.39
CA PRO A 127 8.75 -8.89 -18.14
C PRO A 127 8.07 -9.91 -19.05
N ASP A 128 8.70 -11.07 -19.27
CA ASP A 128 8.19 -12.18 -20.09
C ASP A 128 7.56 -13.33 -19.27
N GLN A 129 7.39 -13.18 -17.97
CA GLN A 129 6.77 -14.20 -17.17
C GLN A 129 5.28 -14.25 -17.44
N VAL A 130 4.88 -15.24 -18.24
CA VAL A 130 3.50 -15.61 -18.53
C VAL A 130 2.76 -15.77 -17.19
N VAL A 131 1.73 -14.97 -17.01
CA VAL A 131 0.81 -15.08 -15.88
C VAL A 131 0.30 -16.53 -15.88
N SER A 132 0.46 -17.22 -14.78
CA SER A 132 -0.08 -18.58 -14.60
C SER A 132 -1.56 -18.57 -14.99
N ASP A 133 -1.97 -19.48 -15.89
CA ASP A 133 -3.37 -19.60 -16.32
C ASP A 133 -4.31 -20.03 -15.17
N HIS A 134 -3.77 -20.26 -13.98
CA HIS A 134 -4.49 -20.75 -12.81
C HIS A 134 -4.15 -19.96 -11.55
N CYS A 135 -5.15 -19.77 -10.71
CA CYS A 135 -4.99 -19.09 -9.41
C CYS A 135 -4.02 -19.86 -8.50
N PRO A 136 -2.97 -19.22 -7.97
CA PRO A 136 -2.00 -19.90 -7.10
C PRO A 136 -2.60 -20.31 -5.74
N ASN A 137 -3.75 -19.76 -5.36
CA ASN A 137 -4.40 -20.07 -4.09
C ASN A 137 -5.42 -21.21 -4.19
N CYS A 138 -6.27 -21.23 -5.23
CA CYS A 138 -7.35 -22.21 -5.35
C CYS A 138 -7.27 -23.09 -6.61
N GLY A 139 -6.29 -22.86 -7.50
CA GLY A 139 -6.13 -23.61 -8.75
C GLY A 139 -7.17 -23.32 -9.82
N ALA A 140 -8.10 -22.39 -9.61
CA ALA A 140 -9.11 -22.05 -10.60
C ALA A 140 -8.50 -21.37 -11.83
N PRO A 141 -9.05 -21.63 -13.05
CA PRO A 141 -8.55 -20.98 -14.26
C PRO A 141 -8.77 -19.46 -14.22
N LEU A 142 -7.73 -18.71 -14.58
CA LEU A 142 -7.75 -17.26 -14.62
C LEU A 142 -8.06 -16.80 -16.05
N LYS A 143 -9.01 -15.89 -16.18
CA LYS A 143 -9.23 -15.18 -17.44
C LYS A 143 -8.16 -14.09 -17.61
N ILE A 144 -7.54 -14.04 -18.77
CA ILE A 144 -6.47 -13.08 -19.17
C ILE A 144 -7.02 -11.65 -19.32
N SER A 145 -7.90 -11.22 -18.47
CA SER A 145 -8.31 -9.81 -18.41
C SER A 145 -7.88 -9.28 -17.05
N ALA A 146 -7.04 -8.27 -17.06
CA ALA A 146 -6.53 -7.42 -15.98
C ALA A 146 -7.26 -7.48 -14.60
N VAL A 147 -7.44 -8.68 -14.05
CA VAL A 147 -8.12 -8.87 -12.78
C VAL A 147 -7.08 -9.02 -11.70
N SER A 148 -7.07 -8.09 -10.77
CA SER A 148 -6.19 -8.13 -9.61
C SER A 148 -6.61 -9.17 -8.57
N GLU A 149 -7.78 -9.81 -8.74
CA GLU A 149 -8.35 -10.79 -7.82
C GLU A 149 -8.88 -12.02 -8.56
N CYS A 150 -8.79 -13.17 -7.90
CA CYS A 150 -9.41 -14.39 -8.38
C CYS A 150 -10.93 -14.33 -8.19
N ASP A 151 -11.69 -14.48 -9.27
CA ASP A 151 -13.16 -14.48 -9.26
C ASP A 151 -13.76 -15.60 -8.39
N TYR A 152 -12.97 -16.65 -8.08
CA TYR A 152 -13.44 -17.83 -7.35
C TYR A 152 -13.16 -17.79 -5.85
N CYS A 153 -12.01 -17.25 -5.44
CA CYS A 153 -11.60 -17.28 -4.04
C CYS A 153 -11.22 -15.91 -3.47
N GLY A 154 -11.32 -14.83 -4.26
CA GLY A 154 -10.96 -13.49 -3.84
C GLY A 154 -9.46 -13.27 -3.57
N ALA A 155 -8.60 -14.27 -3.88
CA ALA A 155 -7.18 -14.12 -3.70
C ALA A 155 -6.62 -13.06 -4.65
N ASN A 156 -5.77 -12.18 -4.14
CA ASN A 156 -5.11 -11.17 -4.94
C ASN A 156 -4.08 -11.81 -5.87
N LEU A 157 -4.30 -11.71 -7.17
CA LEU A 157 -3.49 -12.32 -8.23
C LEU A 157 -2.29 -11.45 -8.64
N SER A 158 -2.32 -10.18 -8.32
CA SER A 158 -1.20 -9.27 -8.55
C SER A 158 -0.09 -9.42 -7.51
N ARG A 159 -0.32 -10.21 -6.46
CA ARG A 159 0.71 -10.56 -5.48
C ARG A 159 1.56 -11.71 -5.97
N SER A 160 2.80 -11.43 -6.30
CA SER A 160 3.82 -12.47 -6.19
C SER A 160 3.91 -12.85 -4.70
N PRO A 161 3.78 -14.14 -4.31
CA PRO A 161 3.93 -14.56 -2.91
C PRO A 161 5.29 -14.19 -2.31
N ASN A 162 6.19 -13.74 -3.15
CA ASN A 162 7.57 -13.38 -2.82
C ASN A 162 7.77 -11.88 -2.60
N GLN A 163 6.71 -11.06 -2.63
CA GLN A 163 6.83 -9.61 -2.44
C GLN A 163 6.54 -9.19 -0.99
N TRP A 164 7.30 -8.21 -0.55
CA TRP A 164 7.02 -7.50 0.69
C TRP A 164 5.71 -6.72 0.55
N VAL A 165 4.82 -6.85 1.53
CA VAL A 165 3.58 -6.07 1.64
C VAL A 165 3.55 -5.34 2.95
N LEU A 166 3.01 -4.13 2.94
CA LEU A 166 2.82 -3.34 4.15
C LEU A 166 1.70 -3.97 5.00
N ASP A 167 1.99 -4.18 6.29
CA ASP A 167 1.07 -4.82 7.23
C ASP A 167 0.62 -3.88 8.36
N THR A 168 1.51 -2.98 8.76
CA THR A 168 1.19 -1.89 9.70
C THR A 168 1.81 -0.58 9.23
N TYR A 169 1.04 0.50 9.48
CA TYR A 169 1.36 1.86 9.05
C TYR A 169 1.25 2.84 10.22
#